data_79cf47995deb97dc8de9d19df4fd7444
#
_entry.id   79cf47995deb97dc8de9d19df4fd7444
#
_cell.length_a   1.000
_cell.length_b   1.000
_cell.length_c   1.000
_cell.angle_alpha   90.00
_cell.angle_beta   90.00
_cell.angle_gamma   90.00
#
_symmetry.space_group_name_H-M   'P 1'
#
loop_
_entity.id
_entity.type
_entity.pdbx_description
1 polymer ?
#
loop_
_entity_poly.entity_id
_entity_poly.type
_entity_poly.pdbx_seq_one_letter_code
_entity_poly.pdbx_strand_id
1 'polypeptide(L)'
;EQLVDQCVRVISVRMDYLADDKMIAVLKDDNKAYISRYALGRDYHKLIRKRLAKLVSMIQGELPQLALSQRPFVDSAPVMEKPLAEQAGLGWIGKNTLLLNDQAGSWFFLGEIYTSLPLPTDNSEQKDRCGNCRACLKICPTDAFPEPYVLDARKCISYLTIENKGAIPEALRTKMGNRVFGCDDCQIICPW
;
A
#
# COMPACT_ATOMS: atom_id res chain seq x y z
N GLU A 1 -1.31 15.69 18.01
CA GLU A 1 -1.04 14.68 19.04
C GLU A 1 0.19 13.89 18.64
N GLN A 2 1.19 13.79 19.51
CA GLN A 2 2.44 13.11 19.20
C GLN A 2 2.22 11.59 19.33
N LEU A 3 2.37 10.85 18.23
CA LEU A 3 2.12 9.40 18.19
C LEU A 3 3.14 8.58 19.01
N VAL A 4 4.36 9.08 19.12
CA VAL A 4 5.47 8.45 19.86
C VAL A 4 6.32 9.54 20.49
N ASP A 5 6.55 9.44 21.80
CA ASP A 5 7.39 10.39 22.52
C ASP A 5 8.84 10.35 22.01
N GLN A 6 9.43 11.55 21.85
CA GLN A 6 10.82 11.72 21.40
C GLN A 6 11.14 11.04 20.06
N CYS A 7 10.14 10.81 19.21
CA CYS A 7 10.38 10.24 17.89
C CYS A 7 11.24 11.20 17.05
N VAL A 8 12.38 10.71 16.57
CA VAL A 8 13.31 11.45 15.72
C VAL A 8 13.51 10.80 14.35
N ARG A 9 13.10 9.53 14.19
CA ARG A 9 13.24 8.77 12.94
C ARG A 9 12.05 7.84 12.73
N VAL A 10 11.84 7.52 11.46
CA VAL A 10 10.89 6.49 11.03
C VAL A 10 11.65 5.47 10.18
N ILE A 11 11.53 4.21 10.51
CA ILE A 11 12.01 3.10 9.69
C ILE A 11 10.82 2.59 8.89
N SER A 12 10.83 2.79 7.57
CA SER A 12 9.80 2.23 6.68
C SER A 12 10.27 0.90 6.12
N VAL A 13 9.36 -0.08 6.10
CA VAL A 13 9.63 -1.41 5.55
C VAL A 13 8.53 -1.82 4.59
N ARG A 14 8.86 -2.72 3.67
CA ARG A 14 7.90 -3.37 2.80
C ARG A 14 7.90 -4.89 2.98
N MET A 15 6.76 -5.52 2.67
CA MET A 15 6.63 -6.97 2.62
C MET A 15 5.84 -7.35 1.36
N ASP A 16 6.51 -7.99 0.42
CA ASP A 16 5.91 -8.41 -0.86
C ASP A 16 4.85 -9.49 -0.65
N TYR A 17 3.76 -9.47 -1.44
CA TYR A 17 2.64 -10.40 -1.30
C TYR A 17 2.16 -11.04 -2.62
N LEU A 18 2.67 -10.63 -3.76
CA LEU A 18 2.26 -11.21 -5.03
C LEU A 18 2.69 -12.68 -5.12
N ALA A 19 1.71 -13.57 -5.27
CA ALA A 19 1.92 -15.00 -5.21
C ALA A 19 1.68 -15.73 -6.55
N ASP A 20 0.84 -15.21 -7.45
CA ASP A 20 0.50 -15.85 -8.71
C ASP A 20 0.08 -14.88 -9.83
N ASP A 21 0.03 -15.37 -11.06
CA ASP A 21 -0.30 -14.66 -12.30
C ASP A 21 -1.73 -14.89 -12.81
N LYS A 22 -2.58 -15.61 -12.05
CA LYS A 22 -3.93 -16.02 -12.49
C LYS A 22 -4.97 -14.90 -12.43
N MET A 23 -4.58 -13.69 -12.04
CA MET A 23 -5.47 -12.53 -11.85
C MET A 23 -6.33 -12.24 -13.08
N ILE A 24 -5.71 -12.15 -14.25
CA ILE A 24 -6.41 -11.82 -15.51
C ILE A 24 -7.41 -12.93 -15.88
N ALA A 25 -7.07 -14.18 -15.66
CA ALA A 25 -7.97 -15.31 -15.95
C ALA A 25 -9.23 -15.26 -15.06
N VAL A 26 -9.08 -14.93 -13.78
CA VAL A 26 -10.23 -14.76 -12.87
C VAL A 26 -11.08 -13.55 -13.25
N LEU A 27 -10.46 -12.43 -13.61
CA LEU A 27 -11.17 -11.20 -14.02
C LEU A 27 -12.01 -11.40 -15.31
N LYS A 28 -11.61 -12.33 -16.18
CA LYS A 28 -12.30 -12.66 -17.44
C LYS A 28 -13.37 -13.76 -17.29
N ASP A 29 -13.50 -14.37 -16.13
CA ASP A 29 -14.44 -15.46 -15.90
C ASP A 29 -15.66 -14.96 -15.10
N ASP A 30 -16.77 -14.76 -15.79
CA ASP A 30 -18.01 -14.24 -15.19
C ASP A 30 -18.62 -15.18 -14.13
N ASN A 31 -18.17 -16.43 -14.05
CA ASN A 31 -18.59 -17.39 -13.05
C ASN A 31 -17.73 -17.34 -11.78
N LYS A 32 -16.74 -16.46 -11.71
CA LYS A 32 -15.83 -16.30 -10.57
C LYS A 32 -15.92 -14.91 -9.98
N ALA A 33 -15.88 -14.86 -8.65
CA ALA A 33 -15.70 -13.61 -7.91
C ALA A 33 -14.22 -13.25 -7.83
N TYR A 34 -13.88 -11.99 -8.14
CA TYR A 34 -12.53 -11.49 -7.97
C TYR A 34 -12.34 -10.86 -6.58
N ILE A 35 -11.31 -11.33 -5.88
CA ILE A 35 -10.84 -10.77 -4.62
C ILE A 35 -9.42 -10.24 -4.86
N SER A 36 -9.17 -9.01 -4.44
CA SER A 36 -7.85 -8.38 -4.54
C SER A 36 -6.76 -9.24 -3.88
N ARG A 37 -5.60 -9.30 -4.49
CA ARG A 37 -4.48 -10.19 -4.09
C ARG A 37 -4.00 -9.97 -2.68
N TYR A 38 -4.00 -8.73 -2.21
CA TYR A 38 -3.58 -8.42 -0.85
C TYR A 38 -4.44 -9.13 0.22
N ALA A 39 -5.69 -9.45 -0.10
CA ALA A 39 -6.66 -10.02 0.84
C ALA A 39 -6.70 -11.55 0.83
N LEU A 40 -6.00 -12.24 -0.08
CA LEU A 40 -6.07 -13.70 -0.21
C LEU A 40 -5.25 -14.47 0.84
N GLY A 41 -4.38 -13.79 1.56
CA GLY A 41 -3.53 -14.40 2.56
C GLY A 41 -4.07 -14.32 3.98
N ARG A 42 -3.16 -14.44 4.94
CA ARG A 42 -3.45 -14.14 6.34
C ARG A 42 -3.63 -12.63 6.51
N ASP A 43 -4.38 -12.25 7.55
CA ASP A 43 -4.50 -10.86 7.97
C ASP A 43 -3.11 -10.20 8.11
N TYR A 44 -2.74 -9.37 7.14
CA TYR A 44 -1.42 -8.76 7.07
C TYR A 44 -1.18 -7.76 8.21
N HIS A 45 -2.22 -7.11 8.72
CA HIS A 45 -2.11 -6.21 9.87
C HIS A 45 -1.51 -6.93 11.07
N LYS A 46 -2.03 -8.12 11.40
CA LYS A 46 -1.52 -8.93 12.51
C LYS A 46 -0.13 -9.49 12.22
N LEU A 47 0.08 -9.94 10.97
CA LEU A 47 1.35 -10.53 10.57
C LEU A 47 2.49 -9.51 10.63
N ILE A 48 2.33 -8.35 9.98
CA ILE A 48 3.35 -7.32 9.90
C ILE A 48 3.59 -6.71 11.27
N ARG A 49 2.52 -6.39 12.02
CA ARG A 49 2.65 -5.87 13.39
C ARG A 49 3.48 -6.81 14.27
N LYS A 50 3.26 -8.12 14.19
CA LYS A 50 4.06 -9.10 14.93
C LYS A 50 5.52 -9.12 14.49
N ARG A 51 5.80 -9.02 13.18
CA ARG A 51 7.15 -8.97 12.64
C ARG A 51 7.88 -7.70 13.05
N LEU A 52 7.21 -6.54 12.99
CA LEU A 52 7.76 -5.26 13.42
C LEU A 52 8.02 -5.23 14.93
N ALA A 53 7.12 -5.78 15.74
CA ALA A 53 7.33 -5.89 17.18
C ALA A 53 8.56 -6.76 17.50
N LYS A 54 8.78 -7.85 16.75
CA LYS A 54 9.99 -8.66 16.88
C LYS A 54 11.24 -7.85 16.50
N LEU A 55 11.19 -7.08 15.42
CA LEU A 55 12.30 -6.23 14.99
C LEU A 55 12.62 -5.17 16.05
N VAL A 56 11.62 -4.50 16.63
CA VAL A 56 11.78 -3.58 17.76
C VAL A 56 12.50 -4.26 18.93
N SER A 57 12.08 -5.48 19.30
CA SER A 57 12.73 -6.23 20.38
C SER A 57 14.19 -6.58 20.06
N MET A 58 14.50 -6.89 18.81
CA MET A 58 15.88 -7.16 18.37
C MET A 58 16.73 -5.90 18.45
N ILE A 59 16.24 -4.76 17.94
CA ILE A 59 16.94 -3.46 18.03
C ILE A 59 17.23 -3.11 19.49
N GLN A 60 16.25 -3.26 20.38
CA GLN A 60 16.44 -3.00 21.80
C GLN A 60 17.46 -3.94 22.44
N GLY A 61 17.48 -5.21 22.00
CA GLY A 61 18.45 -6.20 22.47
C GLY A 61 19.88 -5.92 22.08
N GLU A 62 20.11 -5.35 20.88
CA GLU A 62 21.44 -4.92 20.42
C GLU A 62 21.92 -3.63 21.11
N LEU A 63 21.00 -2.82 21.63
CA LEU A 63 21.28 -1.52 22.23
C LEU A 63 20.70 -1.43 23.67
N PRO A 64 21.06 -2.37 24.58
CA PRO A 64 20.43 -2.47 25.90
C PRO A 64 20.71 -1.25 26.80
N GLN A 65 21.77 -0.50 26.48
CA GLN A 65 22.16 0.71 27.21
C GLN A 65 21.30 1.94 26.87
N LEU A 66 20.50 1.86 25.80
CA LEU A 66 19.63 2.95 25.37
C LEU A 66 18.18 2.68 25.77
N ALA A 67 17.55 3.63 26.43
CA ALA A 67 16.12 3.61 26.70
C ALA A 67 15.37 4.11 25.46
N LEU A 68 15.12 3.23 24.47
CA LEU A 68 14.49 3.60 23.21
C LEU A 68 12.97 3.63 23.34
N SER A 69 12.36 4.72 22.87
CA SER A 69 10.93 4.79 22.59
C SER A 69 10.71 4.33 21.15
N GLN A 70 10.00 3.21 20.96
CA GLN A 70 9.75 2.61 19.65
C GLN A 70 8.32 2.11 19.54
N ARG A 71 7.66 2.39 18.42
CA ARG A 71 6.29 1.91 18.19
C ARG A 71 6.09 1.53 16.72
N PRO A 72 5.67 0.26 16.46
CA PRO A 72 5.32 -0.18 15.11
C PRO A 72 3.90 0.25 14.74
N PHE A 73 3.73 0.61 13.46
CA PHE A 73 2.45 0.93 12.83
C PHE A 73 2.29 0.12 11.54
N VAL A 74 1.05 -0.19 11.21
CA VAL A 74 0.65 -0.84 9.97
C VAL A 74 -0.77 -0.39 9.67
N ASP A 75 -0.97 0.27 8.53
CA ASP A 75 -2.24 0.68 7.91
C ASP A 75 -3.23 1.40 8.85
N SER A 76 -3.76 0.73 9.85
CA SER A 76 -4.87 1.22 10.71
C SER A 76 -4.52 2.37 11.66
N ALA A 77 -3.36 3.00 11.53
CA ALA A 77 -2.94 4.17 12.31
C ALA A 77 -3.03 5.46 11.45
N PRO A 78 -3.14 6.65 12.08
CA PRO A 78 -3.12 7.92 11.36
C PRO A 78 -1.68 8.28 10.92
N VAL A 79 -1.09 7.42 10.09
CA VAL A 79 0.28 7.49 9.59
C VAL A 79 0.26 7.63 8.07
N MET A 80 1.09 8.51 7.54
CA MET A 80 1.24 8.73 6.10
C MET A 80 2.26 7.74 5.51
N GLU A 81 1.93 6.43 5.49
CA GLU A 81 2.85 5.35 5.12
C GLU A 81 3.50 5.57 3.75
N LYS A 82 2.73 5.85 2.71
CA LYS A 82 3.27 6.02 1.35
C LYS A 82 4.26 7.18 1.22
N PRO A 83 3.98 8.41 1.69
CA PRO A 83 4.96 9.49 1.70
C PRO A 83 6.21 9.18 2.52
N LEU A 84 6.09 8.53 3.67
CA LEU A 84 7.24 8.13 4.48
C LEU A 84 8.10 7.09 3.78
N ALA A 85 7.47 6.09 3.17
CA ALA A 85 8.16 5.05 2.41
C ALA A 85 8.85 5.61 1.15
N GLU A 86 8.26 6.60 0.47
CA GLU A 86 8.89 7.32 -0.64
C GLU A 86 10.13 8.09 -0.16
N GLN A 87 10.02 8.83 0.93
CA GLN A 87 11.16 9.55 1.54
C GLN A 87 12.26 8.59 2.03
N ALA A 88 11.88 7.40 2.50
CA ALA A 88 12.82 6.34 2.89
C ALA A 88 13.43 5.59 1.68
N GLY A 89 13.11 5.98 0.45
CA GLY A 89 13.70 5.39 -0.75
C GLY A 89 13.14 4.04 -1.16
N LEU A 90 12.00 3.61 -0.62
CA LEU A 90 11.38 2.32 -0.97
C LEU A 90 10.73 2.32 -2.37
N GLY A 91 10.51 3.49 -2.96
CA GLY A 91 9.91 3.65 -4.27
C GLY A 91 9.42 5.07 -4.51
N TRP A 92 8.58 5.26 -5.53
CA TRP A 92 7.94 6.55 -5.86
C TRP A 92 6.42 6.42 -5.86
N ILE A 93 5.71 7.48 -5.56
CA ILE A 93 4.25 7.50 -5.68
C ILE A 93 3.88 7.64 -7.16
N GLY A 94 3.26 6.61 -7.70
CA GLY A 94 2.87 6.57 -9.12
C GLY A 94 1.57 7.31 -9.42
N LYS A 95 1.24 7.43 -10.73
CA LYS A 95 0.02 8.10 -11.20
C LYS A 95 -1.28 7.44 -10.70
N ASN A 96 -1.21 6.17 -10.28
CA ASN A 96 -2.32 5.45 -9.62
C ASN A 96 -2.37 5.65 -8.11
N THR A 97 -1.59 6.58 -7.57
CA THR A 97 -1.48 6.90 -6.14
C THR A 97 -0.93 5.78 -5.24
N LEU A 98 -0.42 4.71 -5.82
CA LEU A 98 0.28 3.65 -5.08
C LEU A 98 1.78 3.93 -5.04
N LEU A 99 2.44 3.40 -4.01
CA LEU A 99 3.90 3.36 -3.99
C LEU A 99 4.37 2.28 -4.98
N LEU A 100 5.24 2.65 -5.91
CA LEU A 100 5.82 1.78 -6.93
C LEU A 100 7.30 1.57 -6.65
N ASN A 101 7.77 0.37 -6.94
CA ASN A 101 9.19 0.00 -6.86
C ASN A 101 9.59 -0.71 -8.16
N ASP A 102 10.81 -0.53 -8.62
CA ASP A 102 11.29 -1.06 -9.90
C ASP A 102 11.53 -2.58 -9.91
N GLN A 103 11.53 -3.21 -8.74
CA GLN A 103 11.70 -4.67 -8.59
C GLN A 103 10.40 -5.39 -8.22
N ALA A 104 9.53 -4.74 -7.44
CA ALA A 104 8.33 -5.35 -6.85
C ALA A 104 7.02 -4.72 -7.35
N GLY A 105 7.07 -3.77 -8.28
CA GLY A 105 5.88 -3.03 -8.70
C GLY A 105 5.22 -2.33 -7.52
N SER A 106 3.94 -2.60 -7.30
CA SER A 106 3.19 -2.12 -6.13
C SER A 106 2.65 -3.27 -5.26
N TRP A 107 3.17 -4.49 -5.44
CA TRP A 107 2.63 -5.72 -4.83
C TRP A 107 3.25 -6.00 -3.46
N PHE A 108 3.21 -5.01 -2.58
CA PHE A 108 3.74 -5.11 -1.22
C PHE A 108 2.90 -4.31 -0.22
N PHE A 109 2.95 -4.75 1.02
CA PHE A 109 2.46 -4.01 2.17
C PHE A 109 3.55 -3.09 2.70
N LEU A 110 3.13 -2.05 3.39
CA LEU A 110 4.00 -1.13 4.13
C LEU A 110 3.86 -1.33 5.63
N GLY A 111 4.84 -0.84 6.36
CA GLY A 111 4.80 -0.75 7.80
C GLY A 111 5.95 0.13 8.31
N GLU A 112 5.75 0.76 9.46
CA GLU A 112 6.69 1.73 10.02
C GLU A 112 7.02 1.40 11.46
N ILE A 113 8.26 1.74 11.84
CA ILE A 113 8.67 1.83 13.24
C ILE A 113 9.07 3.29 13.50
N TYR A 114 8.29 3.95 14.31
CA TYR A 114 8.63 5.27 14.86
C TYR A 114 9.60 5.07 16.01
N THR A 115 10.75 5.75 16.01
CA THR A 115 11.81 5.49 16.97
C THR A 115 12.50 6.76 17.45
N SER A 116 12.92 6.76 18.71
CA SER A 116 13.84 7.76 19.26
C SER A 116 15.32 7.50 18.93
N LEU A 117 15.64 6.39 18.25
CA LEU A 117 17.00 6.06 17.83
C LEU A 117 17.45 7.01 16.70
N PRO A 118 18.55 7.78 16.87
CA PRO A 118 19.03 8.75 15.90
C PRO A 118 19.82 8.09 14.75
N LEU A 119 19.11 7.29 13.94
CA LEU A 119 19.68 6.66 12.75
C LEU A 119 20.08 7.71 11.70
N PRO A 120 21.09 7.43 10.85
CA PRO A 120 21.30 8.22 9.65
C PRO A 120 20.05 8.19 8.77
N THR A 121 19.82 9.27 8.03
CA THR A 121 18.69 9.36 7.08
C THR A 121 19.15 8.89 5.70
N ASP A 122 18.24 8.21 4.99
CA ASP A 122 18.45 7.92 3.59
C ASP A 122 18.28 9.20 2.76
N ASN A 123 19.18 9.42 1.83
CA ASN A 123 19.15 10.56 0.89
C ASN A 123 18.71 10.12 -0.51
N SER A 124 18.00 9.02 -0.61
CA SER A 124 17.59 8.44 -1.90
C SER A 124 16.32 9.13 -2.41
N GLU A 125 16.47 10.18 -3.21
CA GLU A 125 15.38 10.68 -4.03
C GLU A 125 14.99 9.62 -5.07
N GLN A 126 13.85 8.99 -4.89
CA GLN A 126 13.28 8.11 -5.90
C GLN A 126 12.64 8.94 -7.00
N LYS A 127 13.20 8.86 -8.21
CA LYS A 127 12.63 9.56 -9.36
C LYS A 127 11.35 8.89 -9.80
N ASP A 128 10.32 9.68 -10.09
CA ASP A 128 9.12 9.19 -10.77
C ASP A 128 9.49 8.58 -12.14
N ARG A 129 9.14 7.32 -12.33
CA ARG A 129 9.39 6.57 -13.56
C ARG A 129 8.11 6.35 -14.38
N CYS A 130 6.99 6.95 -14.01
CA CYS A 130 5.74 6.86 -14.77
C CYS A 130 5.82 7.55 -16.13
N GLY A 131 6.65 8.58 -16.30
CA GLY A 131 6.88 9.28 -17.57
C GLY A 131 5.57 9.62 -18.30
N ASN A 132 5.46 9.29 -19.58
CA ASN A 132 4.27 9.51 -20.40
C ASN A 132 3.21 8.40 -20.27
N CYS A 133 3.47 7.33 -19.50
CA CYS A 133 2.53 6.22 -19.33
C CYS A 133 1.24 6.69 -18.64
N ARG A 134 0.09 6.21 -19.13
CA ARG A 134 -1.25 6.46 -18.56
C ARG A 134 -2.09 5.18 -18.49
N ALA A 135 -1.46 4.00 -18.51
CA ALA A 135 -2.15 2.72 -18.57
C ALA A 135 -3.11 2.52 -17.39
N CYS A 136 -2.65 2.79 -16.15
CA CYS A 136 -3.45 2.67 -14.94
C CYS A 136 -4.67 3.60 -14.92
N LEU A 137 -4.56 4.80 -15.50
CA LEU A 137 -5.69 5.75 -15.59
C LEU A 137 -6.75 5.26 -16.57
N LYS A 138 -6.31 4.69 -17.71
CA LYS A 138 -7.19 4.22 -18.78
C LYS A 138 -7.90 2.90 -18.47
N ILE A 139 -7.26 2.02 -17.70
CA ILE A 139 -7.82 0.70 -17.38
C ILE A 139 -8.90 0.77 -16.30
N CYS A 140 -8.96 1.84 -15.51
CA CYS A 140 -9.86 1.95 -14.38
C CYS A 140 -11.33 1.85 -14.85
N PRO A 141 -12.08 0.81 -14.44
CA PRO A 141 -13.43 0.58 -14.97
C PRO A 141 -14.43 1.68 -14.63
N THR A 142 -14.18 2.37 -13.52
CA THR A 142 -15.06 3.40 -12.95
C THR A 142 -14.55 4.82 -13.11
N ASP A 143 -13.47 5.01 -13.90
CA ASP A 143 -12.85 6.32 -14.11
C ASP A 143 -12.55 7.06 -12.79
N ALA A 144 -11.94 6.33 -11.84
CA ALA A 144 -11.64 6.86 -10.52
C ALA A 144 -10.45 7.84 -10.49
N PHE A 145 -9.71 7.98 -11.58
CA PHE A 145 -8.59 8.91 -11.69
C PHE A 145 -8.97 10.11 -12.56
N PRO A 146 -9.40 11.26 -12.00
CA PRO A 146 -9.69 12.46 -12.78
C PRO A 146 -8.44 13.01 -13.48
N GLU A 147 -7.29 12.88 -12.85
CA GLU A 147 -5.97 13.23 -13.39
C GLU A 147 -4.87 12.36 -12.76
N PRO A 148 -3.64 12.38 -13.31
CA PRO A 148 -2.52 11.68 -12.72
C PRO A 148 -2.28 12.08 -11.26
N TYR A 149 -1.98 11.12 -10.40
CA TYR A 149 -1.70 11.27 -8.96
C TYR A 149 -2.92 11.69 -8.13
N VAL A 150 -4.12 11.77 -8.71
CA VAL A 150 -5.36 12.10 -8.01
C VAL A 150 -6.36 10.96 -8.12
N LEU A 151 -6.85 10.48 -6.98
CA LEU A 151 -7.86 9.43 -6.88
C LEU A 151 -9.16 9.99 -6.28
N ASP A 152 -10.27 9.86 -7.01
CA ASP A 152 -11.60 10.01 -6.44
C ASP A 152 -12.02 8.68 -5.80
N ALA A 153 -11.82 8.55 -4.49
CA ALA A 153 -12.12 7.33 -3.75
C ALA A 153 -13.59 6.91 -3.88
N ARG A 154 -14.53 7.85 -4.06
CA ARG A 154 -15.97 7.58 -4.22
C ARG A 154 -16.29 6.77 -5.48
N LYS A 155 -15.36 6.71 -6.43
CA LYS A 155 -15.43 5.91 -7.66
C LYS A 155 -14.54 4.67 -7.61
N CYS A 156 -13.56 4.62 -6.72
CA CYS A 156 -12.63 3.52 -6.64
C CYS A 156 -13.31 2.24 -6.16
N ILE A 157 -13.24 1.16 -6.94
CA ILE A 157 -13.85 -0.13 -6.61
C ILE A 157 -13.29 -0.67 -5.29
N SER A 158 -12.00 -0.49 -5.02
CA SER A 158 -11.40 -0.90 -3.75
C SER A 158 -12.07 -0.20 -2.57
N TYR A 159 -12.23 1.13 -2.63
CA TYR A 159 -12.94 1.88 -1.59
C TYR A 159 -14.41 1.45 -1.47
N LEU A 160 -15.10 1.29 -2.60
CA LEU A 160 -16.53 0.96 -2.63
C LEU A 160 -16.84 -0.43 -2.05
N THR A 161 -15.91 -1.37 -2.15
CA THR A 161 -16.09 -2.75 -1.69
C THR A 161 -15.51 -3.04 -0.31
N ILE A 162 -14.69 -2.13 0.24
CA ILE A 162 -14.01 -2.33 1.52
C ILE A 162 -14.47 -1.30 2.56
N GLU A 163 -14.42 -0.01 2.22
CA GLU A 163 -14.58 1.09 3.18
C GLU A 163 -15.99 1.70 3.16
N ASN A 164 -16.68 1.64 2.03
CA ASN A 164 -17.99 2.25 1.87
C ASN A 164 -19.04 1.48 2.69
N LYS A 165 -19.67 2.18 3.63
CA LYS A 165 -20.72 1.61 4.50
C LYS A 165 -22.14 1.65 3.88
N GLY A 166 -22.30 2.36 2.77
CA GLY A 166 -23.58 2.52 2.09
C GLY A 166 -23.72 1.62 0.88
N ALA A 167 -24.87 1.73 0.20
CA ALA A 167 -25.08 1.05 -1.07
C ALA A 167 -24.14 1.63 -2.15
N ILE A 168 -23.58 0.76 -2.98
CA ILE A 168 -22.80 1.18 -4.14
C ILE A 168 -23.72 1.89 -5.14
N PRO A 169 -23.34 3.08 -5.66
CA PRO A 169 -24.11 3.80 -6.66
C PRO A 169 -24.44 2.92 -7.87
N GLU A 170 -25.69 2.92 -8.31
CA GLU A 170 -26.18 2.05 -9.38
C GLU A 170 -25.37 2.19 -10.68
N ALA A 171 -25.02 3.42 -11.05
CA ALA A 171 -24.23 3.73 -12.25
C ALA A 171 -22.83 3.08 -12.25
N LEU A 172 -22.31 2.65 -11.11
CA LEU A 172 -21.00 2.01 -10.99
C LEU A 172 -21.09 0.47 -10.95
N ARG A 173 -22.23 -0.12 -10.57
CA ARG A 173 -22.36 -1.57 -10.33
C ARG A 173 -21.97 -2.41 -11.54
N THR A 174 -22.48 -2.09 -12.72
CA THR A 174 -22.16 -2.82 -13.95
C THR A 174 -20.67 -2.69 -14.32
N LYS A 175 -20.07 -1.51 -14.05
CA LYS A 175 -18.65 -1.24 -14.34
C LYS A 175 -17.71 -2.05 -13.44
N MET A 176 -18.13 -2.45 -12.26
CA MET A 176 -17.32 -3.23 -11.31
C MET A 176 -17.10 -4.67 -11.78
N GLY A 177 -18.01 -5.20 -12.63
CA GLY A 177 -17.94 -6.58 -13.09
C GLY A 177 -17.94 -7.57 -11.92
N ASN A 178 -17.04 -8.54 -11.93
CA ASN A 178 -16.94 -9.60 -10.91
C ASN A 178 -16.07 -9.24 -9.69
N ARG A 179 -15.68 -7.99 -9.52
CA ARG A 179 -14.85 -7.52 -8.39
C ARG A 179 -15.70 -7.37 -7.14
N VAL A 180 -15.61 -8.34 -6.23
CA VAL A 180 -16.45 -8.39 -5.01
C VAL A 180 -15.74 -7.84 -3.77
N PHE A 181 -14.39 -7.82 -3.76
CA PHE A 181 -13.60 -7.28 -2.67
C PHE A 181 -12.26 -6.75 -3.17
N GLY A 182 -12.05 -5.44 -3.08
CA GLY A 182 -10.86 -4.78 -3.62
C GLY A 182 -10.85 -4.71 -5.15
N CYS A 183 -9.75 -4.20 -5.68
CA CYS A 183 -9.52 -4.05 -7.12
C CYS A 183 -8.03 -3.88 -7.38
N ASP A 184 -7.50 -4.63 -8.34
CA ASP A 184 -6.07 -4.61 -8.69
C ASP A 184 -5.80 -4.12 -10.12
N ASP A 185 -6.81 -3.62 -10.85
CA ASP A 185 -6.68 -3.27 -12.28
C ASP A 185 -5.53 -2.30 -12.56
N CYS A 186 -5.40 -1.26 -11.74
CA CYS A 186 -4.33 -0.27 -11.89
C CYS A 186 -2.94 -0.81 -11.53
N GLN A 187 -2.86 -1.91 -10.76
CA GLN A 187 -1.61 -2.62 -10.46
C GLN A 187 -1.27 -3.62 -11.55
N ILE A 188 -2.26 -4.42 -12.01
CA ILE A 188 -2.08 -5.46 -13.04
C ILE A 188 -1.55 -4.87 -14.35
N ILE A 189 -2.04 -3.70 -14.76
CA ILE A 189 -1.64 -3.06 -16.03
C ILE A 189 -0.32 -2.30 -15.91
N CYS A 190 0.18 -2.09 -14.71
CA CYS A 190 1.39 -1.33 -14.49
C CYS A 190 2.61 -2.10 -15.03
N PRO A 191 3.47 -1.48 -15.85
CA PRO A 191 4.65 -2.16 -16.40
C PRO A 191 5.78 -2.39 -15.38
N TRP A 192 5.65 -1.79 -14.19
CA TRP A 192 6.60 -1.93 -13.08
C TRP A 192 6.31 -3.12 -12.18
#